data_910b0ffc64bca74545ae0012432fd42d
#
_entry.id   910b0ffc64bca74545ae0012432fd42d
#
_cell.length_a   1.000
_cell.length_b   1.000
_cell.length_c   1.000
_cell.angle_alpha   90.00
_cell.angle_beta   90.00
_cell.angle_gamma   90.00
#
_symmetry.space_group_name_H-M   'P 1'
#
loop_
_entity.id
_entity.type
_entity.pdbx_description
1 polymer ?
#
loop_
_entity_poly.entity_id
_entity_poly.type
_entity_poly.pdbx_seq_one_letter_code
_entity_poly.pdbx_strand_id
1 'polypeptide(L)'
;MLKYSSLFSLALLAFILPFELETPWLKAGPIVLTNVEVALGLVLALAFVRWHQQQNKASGIPKAWLVLGALFIIVLVLTSVLAPELRANALKASLRTISGLLLAAAVPQVVKGQRDFIWVASALVAGGVLASVIGLAESLYGQELSGLALFRQAPTEVGPYIRLSGPFDFANQAAMFIEATLPLLMALGWFGYRTGRRLLAGTCGMAALLYAEASFLTFSRSSFATILLATVVVATVLWFGAPREQKRKSTLWFGTAGVVVLLIVVNAAISPTFRLRLSSESDSSWYLADFVVPERLAMDTAETVEVPVTLTNRGEFTWQSIGQHPVFLAGRWVQVTSEQEWVERPRWPLAQEIMPGESVTLLVPVEAPQKRGEYKLVWDLIQNDRIWFGTKSGVSASSHVTITGQAETEPDSESEAIELVEATDYLPPIPGRLTLWRIAWQALQERPWLGIGLDNFRLIYGRALDYEEWDTTVHTNNWYIETLVSFGLAGSLPFFAWLALLALDLVRTLRQPSVTLWQVAIAIGLVAYFVHGLLDYFLLFNATALLFWLLVGLWLSQKTWMWGQNIYADRI
;
A
#
# COMPACT_ATOMS: atom_id res chain seq x y z
N MET A 1 -32.63 -14.31 14.94
CA MET A 1 -31.38 -14.90 14.47
C MET A 1 -30.75 -14.07 13.30
N LEU A 2 -31.37 -13.93 12.15
CA LEU A 2 -30.80 -13.27 10.95
C LEU A 2 -30.22 -11.87 11.20
N LYS A 3 -30.84 -11.05 12.05
CA LYS A 3 -30.33 -9.73 12.43
C LYS A 3 -28.95 -9.80 13.07
N TYR A 4 -28.74 -10.72 13.99
CA TYR A 4 -27.47 -10.86 14.70
C TYR A 4 -26.41 -11.51 13.81
N SER A 5 -26.79 -12.51 13.00
CA SER A 5 -25.86 -13.14 12.04
C SER A 5 -25.35 -12.17 11.00
N SER A 6 -26.23 -11.31 10.41
CA SER A 6 -25.78 -10.29 9.45
C SER A 6 -24.92 -9.19 10.07
N LEU A 7 -25.19 -8.78 11.32
CA LEU A 7 -24.38 -7.81 12.02
C LEU A 7 -23.02 -8.42 12.40
N PHE A 8 -23.00 -9.66 12.86
CA PHE A 8 -21.78 -10.36 13.21
C PHE A 8 -20.89 -10.58 11.97
N SER A 9 -21.45 -11.03 10.85
CA SER A 9 -20.67 -11.21 9.62
C SER A 9 -20.08 -9.90 9.10
N LEU A 10 -20.82 -8.78 9.19
CA LEU A 10 -20.30 -7.46 8.81
C LEU A 10 -19.21 -6.99 9.77
N ALA A 11 -19.36 -7.19 11.07
CA ALA A 11 -18.32 -6.87 12.05
C ALA A 11 -17.08 -7.75 11.87
N LEU A 12 -17.26 -9.04 11.58
CA LEU A 12 -16.15 -9.95 11.26
C LEU A 12 -15.42 -9.50 9.99
N LEU A 13 -16.13 -9.19 8.90
CA LEU A 13 -15.53 -8.63 7.70
C LEU A 13 -14.73 -7.36 8.04
N ALA A 14 -15.31 -6.42 8.78
CA ALA A 14 -14.63 -5.19 9.18
C ALA A 14 -13.35 -5.45 9.97
N PHE A 15 -13.35 -6.45 10.86
CA PHE A 15 -12.18 -6.84 11.66
C PHE A 15 -11.06 -7.46 10.80
N ILE A 16 -11.43 -8.36 9.87
CA ILE A 16 -10.45 -9.13 9.09
C ILE A 16 -9.92 -8.40 7.85
N LEU A 17 -10.44 -7.21 7.51
CA LEU A 17 -9.98 -6.46 6.33
C LEU A 17 -8.46 -6.34 6.21
N PRO A 18 -7.69 -6.09 7.29
CA PRO A 18 -6.23 -6.04 7.20
C PRO A 18 -5.56 -7.41 6.99
N PHE A 19 -6.28 -8.51 7.22
CA PHE A 19 -5.75 -9.87 7.27
C PHE A 19 -6.17 -10.70 6.06
N GLU A 20 -6.00 -10.13 4.88
CA GLU A 20 -6.21 -10.86 3.63
C GLU A 20 -5.09 -11.88 3.42
N LEU A 21 -5.45 -13.15 3.16
CA LEU A 21 -4.46 -14.19 2.92
C LEU A 21 -3.90 -14.10 1.51
N GLU A 22 -2.59 -14.20 1.38
CA GLU A 22 -1.88 -14.28 0.09
C GLU A 22 -2.33 -15.53 -0.70
N THR A 23 -2.44 -16.67 -0.01
CA THR A 23 -2.95 -17.88 -0.62
C THR A 23 -4.48 -17.87 -0.64
N PRO A 24 -5.11 -18.09 -1.81
CA PRO A 24 -6.57 -18.12 -1.91
C PRO A 24 -7.19 -19.20 -1.04
N TRP A 25 -8.27 -18.84 -0.36
CA TRP A 25 -9.01 -19.76 0.50
C TRP A 25 -9.90 -20.73 -0.28
N LEU A 26 -10.42 -20.28 -1.43
CA LEU A 26 -11.24 -21.08 -2.33
C LEU A 26 -10.75 -20.94 -3.77
N LYS A 27 -10.50 -22.07 -4.43
CA LYS A 27 -10.20 -22.15 -5.86
C LYS A 27 -11.22 -23.06 -6.55
N ALA A 28 -12.00 -22.50 -7.49
CA ALA A 28 -12.97 -23.26 -8.29
C ALA A 28 -12.84 -22.85 -9.77
N GLY A 29 -11.97 -23.55 -10.49
CA GLY A 29 -11.62 -23.19 -11.87
C GLY A 29 -10.99 -21.79 -11.95
N PRO A 30 -11.54 -20.87 -12.74
CA PRO A 30 -11.01 -19.51 -12.87
C PRO A 30 -11.36 -18.60 -11.67
N ILE A 31 -12.24 -19.07 -10.78
CA ILE A 31 -12.68 -18.32 -9.60
C ILE A 31 -11.70 -18.60 -8.47
N VAL A 32 -11.06 -17.53 -8.01
CA VAL A 32 -10.08 -17.54 -6.92
C VAL A 32 -10.53 -16.49 -5.90
N LEU A 33 -10.86 -16.93 -4.68
CA LEU A 33 -11.37 -16.07 -3.62
C LEU A 33 -10.50 -16.16 -2.37
N THR A 34 -10.14 -15.00 -1.84
CA THR A 34 -9.47 -14.88 -0.55
C THR A 34 -10.45 -15.04 0.62
N ASN A 35 -9.94 -15.14 1.84
CA ASN A 35 -10.77 -15.16 3.05
C ASN A 35 -11.67 -13.91 3.17
N VAL A 36 -11.16 -12.73 2.76
CA VAL A 36 -11.90 -11.46 2.80
C VAL A 36 -13.04 -11.47 1.78
N GLU A 37 -12.80 -11.96 0.56
CA GLU A 37 -13.82 -12.06 -0.49
C GLU A 37 -14.92 -13.07 -0.13
N VAL A 38 -14.57 -14.18 0.52
CA VAL A 38 -15.54 -15.16 1.05
C VAL A 38 -16.42 -14.53 2.15
N ALA A 39 -15.78 -13.81 3.09
CA ALA A 39 -16.53 -13.11 4.14
C ALA A 39 -17.46 -12.02 3.57
N LEU A 40 -16.99 -11.29 2.54
CA LEU A 40 -17.80 -10.32 1.80
C LEU A 40 -19.02 -11.00 1.15
N GLY A 41 -18.83 -12.13 0.48
CA GLY A 41 -19.91 -12.91 -0.13
C GLY A 41 -20.98 -13.31 0.90
N LEU A 42 -20.56 -13.73 2.10
CA LEU A 42 -21.47 -14.04 3.21
C LEU A 42 -22.25 -12.79 3.67
N VAL A 43 -21.58 -11.65 3.82
CA VAL A 43 -22.24 -10.37 4.19
C VAL A 43 -23.30 -10.00 3.16
N LEU A 44 -22.96 -10.05 1.87
CA LEU A 44 -23.88 -9.71 0.79
C LEU A 44 -25.09 -10.67 0.73
N ALA A 45 -24.86 -11.96 0.88
CA ALA A 45 -25.93 -12.97 0.90
C ALA A 45 -26.90 -12.73 2.07
N LEU A 46 -26.37 -12.53 3.30
CA LEU A 46 -27.21 -12.28 4.47
C LEU A 46 -27.94 -10.93 4.39
N ALA A 47 -27.30 -9.89 3.83
CA ALA A 47 -27.93 -8.60 3.58
C ALA A 47 -29.06 -8.71 2.55
N PHE A 48 -28.87 -9.48 1.49
CA PHE A 48 -29.88 -9.75 0.46
C PHE A 48 -31.10 -10.48 1.03
N VAL A 49 -30.88 -11.57 1.80
CA VAL A 49 -31.97 -12.31 2.47
C VAL A 49 -32.75 -11.38 3.41
N ARG A 50 -32.05 -10.54 4.16
CA ARG A 50 -32.68 -9.58 5.07
C ARG A 50 -33.48 -8.50 4.33
N TRP A 51 -32.97 -7.98 3.24
CA TRP A 51 -33.67 -7.02 2.38
C TRP A 51 -34.94 -7.62 1.80
N HIS A 52 -34.88 -8.86 1.32
CA HIS A 52 -36.04 -9.58 0.80
C HIS A 52 -37.12 -9.80 1.86
N GLN A 53 -36.74 -10.18 3.08
CA GLN A 53 -37.68 -10.38 4.22
C GLN A 53 -38.33 -9.08 4.71
N GLN A 54 -37.71 -7.92 4.49
CA GLN A 54 -38.24 -6.62 4.89
C GLN A 54 -39.28 -6.07 3.91
N GLN A 55 -39.77 -6.87 2.96
CA GLN A 55 -40.78 -6.50 1.96
C GLN A 55 -40.50 -5.18 1.24
N ASN A 56 -39.29 -4.99 0.73
CA ASN A 56 -38.92 -3.83 -0.08
C ASN A 56 -39.15 -2.45 0.58
N LYS A 57 -39.15 -2.33 1.90
CA LYS A 57 -39.12 -1.02 2.54
C LYS A 57 -37.93 -0.26 2.01
N ALA A 58 -38.19 0.94 1.46
CA ALA A 58 -37.23 1.77 0.79
C ALA A 58 -35.88 1.77 1.49
N SER A 59 -34.80 1.51 0.76
CA SER A 59 -33.45 1.33 1.30
C SER A 59 -32.89 2.57 2.00
N GLY A 60 -33.60 3.70 1.93
CA GLY A 60 -33.12 5.00 2.45
C GLY A 60 -31.95 5.58 1.64
N ILE A 61 -31.47 4.87 0.64
CA ILE A 61 -30.40 5.37 -0.26
C ILE A 61 -31.05 6.32 -1.27
N PRO A 62 -30.50 7.53 -1.47
CA PRO A 62 -31.04 8.49 -2.43
C PRO A 62 -31.05 7.91 -3.86
N LYS A 63 -32.12 8.16 -4.60
CA LYS A 63 -32.28 7.63 -5.99
C LYS A 63 -31.10 7.99 -6.90
N ALA A 64 -30.57 9.21 -6.79
CA ALA A 64 -29.41 9.64 -7.58
C ALA A 64 -28.17 8.75 -7.36
N TRP A 65 -27.95 8.30 -6.14
CA TRP A 65 -26.84 7.38 -5.81
C TRP A 65 -27.03 6.00 -6.46
N LEU A 66 -28.27 5.49 -6.45
CA LEU A 66 -28.59 4.21 -7.07
C LEU A 66 -28.45 4.30 -8.60
N VAL A 67 -28.92 5.40 -9.22
CA VAL A 67 -28.81 5.60 -10.67
C VAL A 67 -27.35 5.71 -11.10
N LEU A 68 -26.56 6.56 -10.45
CA LEU A 68 -25.14 6.72 -10.79
C LEU A 68 -24.34 5.46 -10.49
N GLY A 69 -24.65 4.75 -9.40
CA GLY A 69 -24.05 3.46 -9.11
C GLY A 69 -24.35 2.40 -10.17
N ALA A 70 -25.61 2.33 -10.64
CA ALA A 70 -26.00 1.44 -11.73
C ALA A 70 -25.32 1.80 -13.07
N LEU A 71 -25.26 3.09 -13.40
CA LEU A 71 -24.51 3.56 -14.57
C LEU A 71 -23.02 3.22 -14.48
N PHE A 72 -22.43 3.37 -13.30
CA PHE A 72 -21.03 2.99 -13.09
C PHE A 72 -20.80 1.48 -13.23
N ILE A 73 -21.72 0.63 -12.74
CA ILE A 73 -21.67 -0.82 -12.96
C ILE A 73 -21.72 -1.15 -14.46
N ILE A 74 -22.59 -0.48 -15.22
CA ILE A 74 -22.66 -0.65 -16.69
C ILE A 74 -21.32 -0.28 -17.32
N VAL A 75 -20.72 0.84 -16.92
CA VAL A 75 -19.40 1.27 -17.39
C VAL A 75 -18.33 0.24 -17.08
N LEU A 76 -18.25 -0.25 -15.84
CA LEU A 76 -17.29 -1.27 -15.41
C LEU A 76 -17.35 -2.50 -16.33
N VAL A 77 -18.55 -2.98 -16.65
CA VAL A 77 -18.74 -4.13 -17.54
C VAL A 77 -18.35 -3.79 -18.97
N LEU A 78 -18.84 -2.65 -19.51
CA LEU A 78 -18.57 -2.24 -20.89
C LEU A 78 -17.08 -2.02 -21.15
N THR A 79 -16.38 -1.28 -20.27
CA THR A 79 -14.95 -1.02 -20.44
C THR A 79 -14.11 -2.27 -20.31
N SER A 80 -14.53 -3.24 -19.49
CA SER A 80 -13.85 -4.53 -19.38
C SER A 80 -14.03 -5.38 -20.64
N VAL A 81 -15.25 -5.47 -21.18
CA VAL A 81 -15.55 -6.27 -22.38
C VAL A 81 -14.91 -5.66 -23.62
N LEU A 82 -14.90 -4.32 -23.69
CA LEU A 82 -14.36 -3.55 -24.83
C LEU A 82 -12.87 -3.18 -24.65
N ALA A 83 -12.23 -3.63 -23.55
CA ALA A 83 -10.80 -3.41 -23.36
C ALA A 83 -10.01 -3.98 -24.55
N PRO A 84 -9.03 -3.23 -25.09
CA PRO A 84 -8.25 -3.68 -26.23
C PRO A 84 -7.49 -4.97 -25.95
N GLU A 85 -6.91 -5.03 -24.77
CA GLU A 85 -6.13 -6.16 -24.26
C GLU A 85 -6.59 -6.51 -22.84
N LEU A 86 -6.13 -7.67 -22.32
CA LEU A 86 -6.27 -8.06 -20.91
C LEU A 86 -7.70 -7.99 -20.35
N ARG A 87 -8.70 -8.34 -21.17
CA ARG A 87 -10.13 -8.28 -20.82
C ARG A 87 -10.46 -9.05 -19.53
N ALA A 88 -9.83 -10.21 -19.35
CA ALA A 88 -10.04 -11.05 -18.16
C ALA A 88 -9.58 -10.32 -16.87
N ASN A 89 -8.44 -9.62 -16.93
CA ASN A 89 -7.94 -8.83 -15.82
C ASN A 89 -8.89 -7.66 -15.51
N ALA A 90 -9.28 -6.88 -16.53
CA ALA A 90 -10.23 -5.78 -16.39
C ALA A 90 -11.58 -6.24 -15.82
N LEU A 91 -12.08 -7.40 -16.23
CA LEU A 91 -13.33 -7.97 -15.73
C LEU A 91 -13.20 -8.39 -14.25
N LYS A 92 -12.09 -9.03 -13.87
CA LYS A 92 -11.81 -9.41 -12.48
C LYS A 92 -11.77 -8.17 -11.56
N ALA A 93 -11.06 -7.11 -11.95
CA ALA A 93 -10.97 -5.87 -11.20
C ALA A 93 -12.34 -5.16 -11.11
N SER A 94 -13.11 -5.17 -12.20
CA SER A 94 -14.46 -4.60 -12.23
C SER A 94 -15.43 -5.35 -11.32
N LEU A 95 -15.38 -6.68 -11.26
CA LEU A 95 -16.20 -7.49 -10.35
C LEU A 95 -15.88 -7.18 -8.87
N ARG A 96 -14.60 -6.97 -8.52
CA ARG A 96 -14.19 -6.52 -7.19
C ARG A 96 -14.77 -5.15 -6.85
N THR A 97 -14.71 -4.21 -7.77
CA THR A 97 -15.29 -2.87 -7.58
C THR A 97 -16.81 -2.92 -7.42
N ILE A 98 -17.50 -3.75 -8.23
CA ILE A 98 -18.95 -3.99 -8.11
C ILE A 98 -19.29 -4.57 -6.74
N SER A 99 -18.53 -5.54 -6.25
CA SER A 99 -18.77 -6.14 -4.93
C SER A 99 -18.61 -5.13 -3.79
N GLY A 100 -17.67 -4.17 -3.93
CA GLY A 100 -17.52 -3.04 -3.03
C GLY A 100 -18.74 -2.10 -3.04
N LEU A 101 -19.23 -1.74 -4.22
CA LEU A 101 -20.48 -0.95 -4.37
C LEU A 101 -21.67 -1.66 -3.71
N LEU A 102 -21.79 -2.97 -3.89
CA LEU A 102 -22.83 -3.78 -3.25
C LEU A 102 -22.66 -3.80 -1.72
N LEU A 103 -21.42 -3.83 -1.21
CA LEU A 103 -21.16 -3.69 0.23
C LEU A 103 -21.68 -2.35 0.75
N ALA A 104 -21.38 -1.23 0.07
CA ALA A 104 -21.87 0.08 0.47
C ALA A 104 -23.41 0.13 0.51
N ALA A 105 -24.08 -0.55 -0.41
CA ALA A 105 -25.54 -0.64 -0.43
C ALA A 105 -26.10 -1.63 0.63
N ALA A 106 -25.35 -2.65 1.02
CA ALA A 106 -25.73 -3.66 2.00
C ALA A 106 -25.63 -3.15 3.45
N VAL A 107 -24.62 -2.33 3.76
CA VAL A 107 -24.38 -1.83 5.13
C VAL A 107 -25.60 -1.14 5.73
N PRO A 108 -26.36 -0.23 5.04
CA PRO A 108 -27.58 0.37 5.57
C PRO A 108 -28.71 -0.65 5.82
N GLN A 109 -28.65 -1.84 5.24
CA GLN A 109 -29.62 -2.91 5.53
C GLN A 109 -29.28 -3.66 6.83
N VAL A 110 -28.01 -3.66 7.21
CA VAL A 110 -27.49 -4.37 8.39
C VAL A 110 -27.43 -3.43 9.60
N VAL A 111 -26.86 -2.24 9.44
CA VAL A 111 -26.68 -1.23 10.49
C VAL A 111 -27.91 -0.35 10.59
N LYS A 112 -28.74 -0.58 11.61
CA LYS A 112 -30.05 0.11 11.78
C LYS A 112 -30.08 1.09 12.96
N GLY A 113 -28.97 1.26 13.67
CA GLY A 113 -28.90 2.16 14.81
C GLY A 113 -27.49 2.35 15.35
N GLN A 114 -27.35 3.26 16.29
CA GLN A 114 -26.05 3.63 16.88
C GLN A 114 -25.33 2.42 17.50
N ARG A 115 -26.05 1.51 18.14
CA ARG A 115 -25.45 0.32 18.74
C ARG A 115 -24.82 -0.58 17.67
N ASP A 116 -25.55 -0.86 16.58
CA ASP A 116 -25.06 -1.68 15.47
C ASP A 116 -23.81 -1.02 14.83
N PHE A 117 -23.87 0.33 14.66
CA PHE A 117 -22.76 1.12 14.15
C PHE A 117 -21.51 1.00 15.04
N ILE A 118 -21.65 1.18 16.35
CA ILE A 118 -20.53 1.08 17.31
C ILE A 118 -19.89 -0.31 17.24
N TRP A 119 -20.68 -1.38 17.10
CA TRP A 119 -20.15 -2.73 16.96
C TRP A 119 -19.25 -2.87 15.73
N VAL A 120 -19.72 -2.43 14.56
CA VAL A 120 -18.95 -2.51 13.31
C VAL A 120 -17.72 -1.61 13.36
N ALA A 121 -17.85 -0.37 13.84
CA ALA A 121 -16.75 0.56 13.99
C ALA A 121 -15.68 0.05 14.98
N SER A 122 -16.11 -0.57 16.10
CA SER A 122 -15.18 -1.17 17.07
C SER A 122 -14.44 -2.36 16.48
N ALA A 123 -15.10 -3.21 15.71
CA ALA A 123 -14.47 -4.34 15.03
C ALA A 123 -13.44 -3.87 13.99
N LEU A 124 -13.79 -2.87 13.17
CA LEU A 124 -12.91 -2.26 12.18
C LEU A 124 -11.64 -1.67 12.83
N VAL A 125 -11.82 -0.87 13.87
CA VAL A 125 -10.72 -0.26 14.62
C VAL A 125 -9.86 -1.33 15.30
N ALA A 126 -10.47 -2.36 15.89
CA ALA A 126 -9.72 -3.45 16.53
C ALA A 126 -8.85 -4.21 15.54
N GLY A 127 -9.36 -4.50 14.34
CA GLY A 127 -8.57 -5.11 13.27
C GLY A 127 -7.37 -4.25 12.86
N GLY A 128 -7.58 -2.95 12.66
CA GLY A 128 -6.51 -2.02 12.32
C GLY A 128 -5.48 -1.85 13.43
N VAL A 129 -5.90 -1.79 14.69
CA VAL A 129 -4.99 -1.72 15.84
C VAL A 129 -4.15 -3.00 15.93
N LEU A 130 -4.75 -4.18 15.77
CA LEU A 130 -4.00 -5.45 15.77
C LEU A 130 -2.98 -5.50 14.63
N ALA A 131 -3.38 -5.11 13.41
CA ALA A 131 -2.49 -5.04 12.26
C ALA A 131 -1.31 -4.07 12.52
N SER A 132 -1.58 -2.92 13.14
CA SER A 132 -0.54 -1.94 13.50
C SER A 132 0.40 -2.46 14.58
N VAL A 133 -0.10 -3.20 15.59
CA VAL A 133 0.74 -3.82 16.63
C VAL A 133 1.70 -4.85 16.01
N ILE A 134 1.20 -5.69 15.10
CA ILE A 134 2.03 -6.67 14.40
C ILE A 134 3.08 -5.97 13.53
N GLY A 135 2.68 -4.93 12.76
CA GLY A 135 3.61 -4.16 11.95
C GLY A 135 4.63 -3.36 12.77
N LEU A 136 4.25 -2.85 13.95
CA LEU A 136 5.18 -2.21 14.90
C LEU A 136 6.23 -3.21 15.40
N ALA A 137 5.78 -4.41 15.77
CA ALA A 137 6.69 -5.47 16.22
C ALA A 137 7.73 -5.79 15.14
N GLU A 138 7.31 -5.94 13.88
CA GLU A 138 8.21 -6.21 12.76
C GLU A 138 9.19 -5.06 12.49
N SER A 139 8.68 -3.83 12.37
CA SER A 139 9.52 -2.66 12.06
C SER A 139 10.52 -2.35 13.16
N LEU A 140 10.15 -2.53 14.44
CA LEU A 140 11.03 -2.32 15.58
C LEU A 140 12.03 -3.47 15.77
N TYR A 141 11.64 -4.69 15.44
CA TYR A 141 12.53 -5.85 15.47
C TYR A 141 13.55 -5.80 14.31
N GLY A 142 13.21 -5.11 13.22
CA GLY A 142 14.09 -4.94 12.05
C GLY A 142 14.28 -6.19 11.21
N GLN A 143 13.49 -7.22 11.44
CA GLN A 143 13.50 -8.49 10.69
C GLN A 143 12.08 -8.89 10.34
N GLU A 144 11.93 -9.57 9.20
CA GLU A 144 10.64 -10.08 8.77
C GLU A 144 10.10 -11.11 9.77
N LEU A 145 8.84 -10.94 10.15
CA LEU A 145 8.12 -11.90 10.97
C LEU A 145 7.54 -13.00 10.07
N SER A 146 8.01 -14.23 10.22
CA SER A 146 7.62 -15.38 9.38
C SER A 146 6.11 -15.59 9.27
N GLY A 147 5.32 -15.22 10.29
CA GLY A 147 3.85 -15.26 10.25
C GLY A 147 3.23 -14.29 9.26
N LEU A 148 3.92 -13.24 8.83
CA LEU A 148 3.41 -12.27 7.86
C LEU A 148 3.47 -12.79 6.41
N ALA A 149 4.26 -13.81 6.13
CA ALA A 149 4.25 -14.51 4.84
C ALA A 149 2.89 -15.13 4.47
N LEU A 150 1.97 -15.27 5.45
CA LEU A 150 0.58 -15.66 5.19
C LEU A 150 -0.23 -14.57 4.47
N PHE A 151 0.17 -13.31 4.57
CA PHE A 151 -0.61 -12.15 4.14
C PHE A 151 0.03 -11.34 3.02
N ARG A 152 1.36 -11.48 2.82
CA ARG A 152 2.12 -10.73 1.81
C ARG A 152 3.38 -11.48 1.39
N GLN A 153 3.95 -11.14 0.23
CA GLN A 153 5.15 -11.81 -0.30
C GLN A 153 6.44 -11.32 0.36
N ALA A 154 6.58 -10.02 0.56
CA ALA A 154 7.80 -9.42 1.11
C ALA A 154 7.49 -8.14 1.92
N PRO A 155 8.35 -7.77 2.89
CA PRO A 155 8.23 -6.50 3.59
C PRO A 155 8.52 -5.31 2.67
N THR A 156 7.83 -4.20 2.87
CA THR A 156 8.20 -2.93 2.24
C THR A 156 9.41 -2.32 2.96
N GLU A 157 10.38 -1.80 2.23
CA GLU A 157 11.60 -1.22 2.79
C GLU A 157 11.78 0.25 2.39
N VAL A 158 12.54 0.98 3.20
CA VAL A 158 13.07 2.30 2.89
C VAL A 158 14.46 2.46 3.49
N GLY A 159 15.45 2.65 2.66
CA GLY A 159 16.81 2.56 3.14
C GLY A 159 17.01 1.20 3.84
N PRO A 160 17.75 1.14 4.96
CA PRO A 160 18.00 -0.09 5.70
C PRO A 160 16.84 -0.54 6.60
N TYR A 161 15.72 0.17 6.61
CA TYR A 161 14.61 -0.07 7.54
C TYR A 161 13.44 -0.77 6.89
N ILE A 162 12.82 -1.70 7.62
CA ILE A 162 11.52 -2.23 7.26
C ILE A 162 10.46 -1.17 7.58
N ARG A 163 9.72 -0.75 6.57
CA ARG A 163 8.55 0.12 6.74
C ARG A 163 7.41 -0.68 7.36
N LEU A 164 6.66 -0.02 8.21
CA LEU A 164 5.46 -0.64 8.76
C LEU A 164 4.44 -0.88 7.64
N SER A 165 4.30 -2.12 7.21
CA SER A 165 3.21 -2.62 6.40
C SER A 165 2.35 -3.62 7.17
N GLY A 166 2.91 -4.34 8.14
CA GLY A 166 2.20 -5.38 8.85
C GLY A 166 1.63 -6.43 7.87
N PRO A 167 0.35 -6.80 7.98
CA PRO A 167 -0.27 -7.76 7.07
C PRO A 167 -0.69 -7.19 5.71
N PHE A 168 -0.39 -5.92 5.40
CA PHE A 168 -0.67 -5.33 4.09
C PHE A 168 0.51 -5.54 3.13
N ASP A 169 0.24 -5.62 1.82
CA ASP A 169 1.26 -5.76 0.80
C ASP A 169 2.26 -4.59 0.81
N PHE A 170 1.75 -3.37 1.05
CA PHE A 170 2.56 -2.15 1.01
C PHE A 170 2.30 -1.24 2.20
N ALA A 171 3.34 -0.55 2.66
CA ALA A 171 3.27 0.39 3.77
C ALA A 171 2.27 1.55 3.52
N ASN A 172 2.05 1.96 2.26
CA ASN A 172 1.05 2.98 1.95
C ASN A 172 -0.39 2.49 2.17
N GLN A 173 -0.66 1.19 2.02
CA GLN A 173 -1.97 0.61 2.35
C GLN A 173 -2.22 0.63 3.87
N ALA A 174 -1.19 0.25 4.66
CA ALA A 174 -1.25 0.37 6.12
C ALA A 174 -1.51 1.82 6.55
N ALA A 175 -0.79 2.77 5.93
CA ALA A 175 -0.98 4.20 6.16
C ALA A 175 -2.43 4.64 5.87
N MET A 176 -2.97 4.30 4.69
CA MET A 176 -4.35 4.62 4.31
C MET A 176 -5.37 4.02 5.27
N PHE A 177 -5.14 2.78 5.72
CA PHE A 177 -6.03 2.11 6.69
C PHE A 177 -6.05 2.85 8.03
N ILE A 178 -4.87 3.27 8.53
CA ILE A 178 -4.74 4.07 9.75
C ILE A 178 -5.43 5.43 9.59
N GLU A 179 -5.17 6.15 8.50
CA GLU A 179 -5.76 7.47 8.20
C GLU A 179 -7.30 7.42 8.21
N ALA A 180 -7.86 6.39 7.60
CA ALA A 180 -9.30 6.24 7.50
C ALA A 180 -9.97 5.80 8.82
N THR A 181 -9.25 5.06 9.68
CA THR A 181 -9.81 4.48 10.91
C THR A 181 -9.44 5.25 12.18
N LEU A 182 -8.36 6.03 12.18
CA LEU A 182 -7.97 6.89 13.32
C LEU A 182 -9.10 7.83 13.80
N PRO A 183 -9.83 8.53 12.93
CA PRO A 183 -10.94 9.37 13.38
C PRO A 183 -12.05 8.57 14.07
N LEU A 184 -12.32 7.33 13.63
CA LEU A 184 -13.30 6.45 14.29
C LEU A 184 -12.79 5.98 15.66
N LEU A 185 -11.51 5.67 15.79
CA LEU A 185 -10.85 5.36 17.07
C LEU A 185 -10.98 6.53 18.06
N MET A 186 -10.72 7.76 17.60
CA MET A 186 -10.88 8.96 18.42
C MET A 186 -12.34 9.17 18.85
N ALA A 187 -13.29 8.92 17.93
CA ALA A 187 -14.71 9.01 18.24
C ALA A 187 -15.16 7.96 19.26
N LEU A 188 -14.65 6.72 19.18
CA LEU A 188 -14.88 5.67 20.17
C LEU A 188 -14.32 6.03 21.55
N GLY A 189 -13.12 6.57 21.61
CA GLY A 189 -12.50 7.04 22.84
C GLY A 189 -13.30 8.17 23.49
N TRP A 190 -13.73 9.15 22.71
CA TRP A 190 -14.59 10.24 23.19
C TRP A 190 -15.95 9.73 23.67
N PHE A 191 -16.57 8.80 22.95
CA PHE A 191 -17.81 8.15 23.37
C PHE A 191 -17.62 7.44 24.72
N GLY A 192 -16.54 6.69 24.90
CA GLY A 192 -16.17 6.05 26.16
C GLY A 192 -16.04 7.05 27.29
N TYR A 193 -15.33 8.16 27.07
CA TYR A 193 -15.18 9.24 28.06
C TYR A 193 -16.53 9.86 28.45
N ARG A 194 -17.36 10.24 27.47
CA ARG A 194 -18.67 10.86 27.70
C ARG A 194 -19.69 9.96 28.41
N THR A 195 -19.59 8.65 28.18
CA THR A 195 -20.50 7.65 28.82
C THR A 195 -19.95 7.08 30.11
N GLY A 196 -18.84 7.64 30.66
CA GLY A 196 -18.22 7.18 31.90
C GLY A 196 -17.48 5.83 31.79
N ARG A 197 -17.32 5.30 30.61
CA ARG A 197 -16.58 4.05 30.33
C ARG A 197 -15.06 4.32 30.27
N ARG A 198 -14.45 4.62 31.42
CA ARG A 198 -13.05 5.05 31.52
C ARG A 198 -12.06 4.06 30.89
N LEU A 199 -12.32 2.75 31.04
CA LEU A 199 -11.48 1.72 30.43
C LEU A 199 -11.49 1.82 28.89
N LEU A 200 -12.67 1.95 28.28
CA LEU A 200 -12.78 2.15 26.82
C LEU A 200 -12.06 3.42 26.36
N ALA A 201 -12.22 4.52 27.09
CA ALA A 201 -11.53 5.77 26.76
C ALA A 201 -10.00 5.62 26.85
N GLY A 202 -9.50 4.96 27.90
CA GLY A 202 -8.08 4.70 28.10
C GLY A 202 -7.48 3.78 27.04
N THR A 203 -8.16 2.67 26.71
CA THR A 203 -7.71 1.74 25.67
C THR A 203 -7.70 2.40 24.29
N CYS A 204 -8.70 3.22 23.93
CA CYS A 204 -8.70 3.99 22.70
C CYS A 204 -7.57 5.06 22.68
N GLY A 205 -7.27 5.69 23.81
CA GLY A 205 -6.15 6.63 23.93
C GLY A 205 -4.80 5.94 23.67
N MET A 206 -4.58 4.78 24.28
CA MET A 206 -3.38 3.98 24.04
C MET A 206 -3.28 3.52 22.57
N ALA A 207 -4.39 3.04 22.00
CA ALA A 207 -4.44 2.65 20.60
C ALA A 207 -4.17 3.83 19.65
N ALA A 208 -4.59 5.06 20.00
CA ALA A 208 -4.28 6.24 19.21
C ALA A 208 -2.78 6.59 19.22
N LEU A 209 -2.09 6.38 20.34
CA LEU A 209 -0.64 6.50 20.43
C LEU A 209 0.07 5.45 19.57
N LEU A 210 -0.41 4.19 19.60
CA LEU A 210 0.11 3.13 18.73
C LEU A 210 -0.10 3.46 17.24
N TYR A 211 -1.25 4.00 16.86
CA TYR A 211 -1.52 4.44 15.50
C TYR A 211 -0.63 5.62 15.07
N ALA A 212 -0.34 6.55 15.98
CA ALA A 212 0.57 7.64 15.70
C ALA A 212 1.97 7.11 15.39
N GLU A 213 2.52 6.23 16.24
CA GLU A 213 3.81 5.58 16.01
C GLU A 213 3.80 4.74 14.72
N ALA A 214 2.77 3.91 14.53
CA ALA A 214 2.62 3.11 13.31
C ALA A 214 2.62 3.99 12.05
N SER A 215 1.92 5.15 12.07
CA SER A 215 1.93 6.09 10.95
C SER A 215 3.33 6.59 10.59
N PHE A 216 4.18 6.88 11.61
CA PHE A 216 5.56 7.28 11.37
C PHE A 216 6.38 6.18 10.73
N LEU A 217 6.28 4.97 11.23
CA LEU A 217 7.04 3.83 10.73
C LEU A 217 6.57 3.33 9.35
N THR A 218 5.43 3.81 8.84
CA THR A 218 5.10 3.61 7.42
C THR A 218 6.01 4.39 6.49
N PHE A 219 6.71 5.42 6.95
CA PHE A 219 7.48 6.36 6.14
C PHE A 219 6.70 6.94 4.94
N SER A 220 5.37 7.02 5.05
CA SER A 220 4.50 7.54 3.99
C SER A 220 4.32 9.04 4.13
N ARG A 221 4.98 9.81 3.25
CA ARG A 221 4.85 11.28 3.20
C ARG A 221 3.44 11.73 2.88
N SER A 222 2.79 11.01 1.97
CA SER A 222 1.41 11.27 1.59
C SER A 222 0.45 11.09 2.75
N SER A 223 0.72 10.14 3.67
CA SER A 223 -0.07 9.90 4.87
C SER A 223 -0.14 11.13 5.77
N PHE A 224 1.01 11.73 6.08
CA PHE A 224 1.03 12.92 6.94
C PHE A 224 0.31 14.11 6.31
N ALA A 225 0.55 14.34 5.01
CA ALA A 225 -0.17 15.38 4.28
C ALA A 225 -1.68 15.11 4.26
N THR A 226 -2.08 13.87 4.09
CA THR A 226 -3.49 13.46 4.04
C THR A 226 -4.18 13.64 5.38
N ILE A 227 -3.61 13.15 6.48
CA ILE A 227 -4.19 13.32 7.83
C ILE A 227 -4.37 14.80 8.13
N LEU A 228 -3.34 15.61 7.86
CA LEU A 228 -3.38 17.05 8.07
C LEU A 228 -4.48 17.70 7.22
N LEU A 229 -4.45 17.51 5.91
CA LEU A 229 -5.36 18.15 4.98
C LEU A 229 -6.80 17.69 5.20
N ALA A 230 -7.07 16.38 5.38
CA ALA A 230 -8.41 15.88 5.64
C ALA A 230 -9.00 16.46 6.92
N THR A 231 -8.19 16.52 7.99
CA THR A 231 -8.60 17.11 9.27
C THR A 231 -8.88 18.61 9.13
N VAL A 232 -8.01 19.37 8.45
CA VAL A 232 -8.16 20.80 8.21
C VAL A 232 -9.39 21.10 7.35
N VAL A 233 -9.59 20.34 6.25
CA VAL A 233 -10.75 20.50 5.36
C VAL A 233 -12.05 20.32 6.14
N VAL A 234 -12.18 19.25 6.90
CA VAL A 234 -13.38 18.97 7.69
C VAL A 234 -13.56 20.00 8.80
N ALA A 235 -12.48 20.38 9.52
CA ALA A 235 -12.54 21.42 10.53
C ALA A 235 -12.98 22.77 9.95
N THR A 236 -12.52 23.12 8.75
CA THR A 236 -12.89 24.33 8.03
C THR A 236 -14.38 24.31 7.63
N VAL A 237 -14.87 23.20 7.09
CA VAL A 237 -16.29 23.06 6.75
C VAL A 237 -17.17 23.18 7.99
N LEU A 238 -16.76 22.59 9.10
CA LEU A 238 -17.44 22.73 10.40
C LEU A 238 -17.41 24.19 10.89
N TRP A 239 -16.27 24.87 10.76
CA TRP A 239 -16.12 26.27 11.23
C TRP A 239 -17.06 27.23 10.50
N PHE A 240 -17.14 27.15 9.18
CA PHE A 240 -17.98 28.03 8.37
C PHE A 240 -19.46 27.63 8.31
N GLY A 241 -19.80 26.38 8.64
CA GLY A 241 -21.17 25.88 8.59
C GLY A 241 -21.97 26.05 9.88
N ALA A 242 -21.34 26.41 11.01
CA ALA A 242 -21.89 26.09 12.32
C ALA A 242 -22.28 27.27 13.21
N PRO A 243 -23.29 27.09 14.09
CA PRO A 243 -23.51 27.94 15.27
C PRO A 243 -22.27 27.97 16.19
N ARG A 244 -22.21 28.99 17.10
CA ARG A 244 -21.06 29.18 18.02
C ARG A 244 -20.59 27.90 18.76
N GLU A 245 -21.50 27.00 19.10
CA GLU A 245 -21.17 25.76 19.82
C GLU A 245 -20.36 24.76 18.95
N GLN A 246 -20.60 24.72 17.65
CA GLN A 246 -19.84 23.85 16.74
C GLN A 246 -18.45 24.40 16.40
N LYS A 247 -18.24 25.72 16.52
CA LYS A 247 -16.92 26.31 16.41
C LYS A 247 -15.94 25.72 17.43
N ARG A 248 -16.43 25.40 18.65
CA ARG A 248 -15.62 24.70 19.67
C ARG A 248 -15.22 23.29 19.23
N LYS A 249 -16.11 22.55 18.54
CA LYS A 249 -15.75 21.23 17.97
C LYS A 249 -14.70 21.35 16.87
N SER A 250 -14.83 22.34 16.01
CA SER A 250 -13.84 22.63 14.95
C SER A 250 -12.46 22.97 15.56
N THR A 251 -12.40 23.73 16.65
CA THR A 251 -11.13 24.06 17.33
C THR A 251 -10.40 22.81 17.80
N LEU A 252 -11.11 21.76 18.26
CA LEU A 252 -10.48 20.49 18.64
C LEU A 252 -9.79 19.83 17.45
N TRP A 253 -10.40 19.85 16.27
CA TRP A 253 -9.82 19.26 15.07
C TRP A 253 -8.64 20.07 14.51
N PHE A 254 -8.67 21.40 14.60
CA PHE A 254 -7.50 22.23 14.33
C PHE A 254 -6.36 21.96 15.32
N GLY A 255 -6.69 21.73 16.59
CA GLY A 255 -5.72 21.29 17.59
C GLY A 255 -5.08 19.95 17.24
N THR A 256 -5.88 18.99 16.79
CA THR A 256 -5.36 17.68 16.30
C THR A 256 -4.42 17.87 15.10
N ALA A 257 -4.77 18.72 14.14
CA ALA A 257 -3.90 19.03 13.01
C ALA A 257 -2.56 19.64 13.50
N GLY A 258 -2.61 20.55 14.49
CA GLY A 258 -1.40 21.13 15.11
C GLY A 258 -0.51 20.08 15.77
N VAL A 259 -1.10 19.10 16.45
CA VAL A 259 -0.35 17.97 17.05
C VAL A 259 0.31 17.13 15.95
N VAL A 260 -0.38 16.83 14.85
CA VAL A 260 0.20 16.10 13.71
C VAL A 260 1.42 16.85 13.14
N VAL A 261 1.31 18.17 12.95
CA VAL A 261 2.45 18.98 12.47
C VAL A 261 3.63 18.91 13.46
N LEU A 262 3.35 19.06 14.76
CA LEU A 262 4.40 18.95 15.79
C LEU A 262 5.11 17.60 15.72
N LEU A 263 4.36 16.50 15.60
CA LEU A 263 4.93 15.16 15.51
C LEU A 263 5.79 15.00 14.25
N ILE A 264 5.36 15.51 13.09
CA ILE A 264 6.16 15.51 11.86
C ILE A 264 7.50 16.24 12.08
N VAL A 265 7.44 17.44 12.67
CA VAL A 265 8.64 18.25 12.93
C VAL A 265 9.60 17.54 13.89
N VAL A 266 9.08 16.96 14.96
CA VAL A 266 9.89 16.21 15.94
C VAL A 266 10.57 15.01 15.28
N ASN A 267 9.83 14.22 14.52
CA ASN A 267 10.41 13.06 13.83
C ASN A 267 11.43 13.47 12.76
N ALA A 268 11.18 14.52 12.00
CA ALA A 268 12.15 15.06 11.05
C ALA A 268 13.42 15.59 11.76
N ALA A 269 13.32 16.10 12.98
CA ALA A 269 14.47 16.53 13.76
C ALA A 269 15.31 15.36 14.27
N ILE A 270 14.67 14.26 14.67
CA ILE A 270 15.33 13.10 15.31
C ILE A 270 15.87 12.12 14.26
N SER A 271 15.13 11.82 13.18
CA SER A 271 15.47 10.78 12.22
C SER A 271 16.07 11.34 10.92
N PRO A 272 17.37 11.08 10.64
CA PRO A 272 17.99 11.45 9.37
C PRO A 272 17.32 10.76 8.17
N THR A 273 16.97 9.46 8.30
CA THR A 273 16.27 8.71 7.25
C THR A 273 14.89 9.29 6.94
N PHE A 274 14.17 9.74 7.97
CA PHE A 274 12.88 10.40 7.75
C PHE A 274 13.05 11.74 7.01
N ARG A 275 14.08 12.54 7.33
CA ARG A 275 14.41 13.77 6.60
C ARG A 275 14.75 13.47 5.13
N LEU A 276 15.63 12.49 4.90
CA LEU A 276 16.01 12.09 3.55
C LEU A 276 14.78 11.60 2.76
N ARG A 277 13.91 10.83 3.40
CA ARG A 277 12.64 10.39 2.79
C ARG A 277 11.70 11.55 2.48
N LEU A 278 11.68 12.63 3.26
CA LEU A 278 10.86 13.81 2.95
C LEU A 278 11.37 14.58 1.73
N SER A 279 12.69 14.57 1.45
CA SER A 279 13.31 15.33 0.36
C SER A 279 13.42 14.54 -0.96
N SER A 280 13.45 13.21 -0.93
CA SER A 280 13.63 12.35 -2.12
C SER A 280 12.31 11.79 -2.64
N GLU A 281 12.19 11.55 -3.94
CA GLU A 281 11.00 10.96 -4.56
C GLU A 281 10.87 9.47 -4.24
N SER A 282 11.98 8.72 -4.34
CA SER A 282 12.09 7.30 -3.95
C SER A 282 13.40 7.09 -3.22
N ASP A 283 13.64 5.89 -2.71
CA ASP A 283 14.93 5.50 -2.16
C ASP A 283 15.90 4.96 -3.23
N SER A 284 15.48 4.87 -4.47
CA SER A 284 16.33 4.42 -5.58
C SER A 284 17.56 5.32 -5.78
N SER A 285 17.39 6.64 -5.67
CA SER A 285 18.50 7.60 -5.77
C SER A 285 19.51 7.48 -4.63
N TRP A 286 19.13 6.88 -3.51
CA TRP A 286 20.03 6.71 -2.37
C TRP A 286 21.10 5.67 -2.64
N TYR A 287 20.81 4.67 -3.50
CA TYR A 287 21.60 3.49 -3.78
C TYR A 287 22.37 3.57 -5.11
N LEU A 288 22.53 4.78 -5.65
CA LEU A 288 23.31 4.96 -6.87
C LEU A 288 24.81 4.77 -6.62
N ALA A 289 25.45 3.97 -7.46
CA ALA A 289 26.88 3.69 -7.42
C ALA A 289 27.45 3.63 -8.83
N ASP A 290 28.63 4.19 -9.03
CA ASP A 290 29.43 3.92 -10.25
C ASP A 290 30.50 2.89 -9.91
N PHE A 291 30.71 1.98 -10.85
CA PHE A 291 31.72 0.93 -10.77
C PHE A 291 32.70 1.07 -11.93
N VAL A 292 33.99 1.02 -11.62
CA VAL A 292 35.01 0.80 -12.64
C VAL A 292 35.70 -0.53 -12.33
N VAL A 293 35.46 -1.51 -13.19
CA VAL A 293 35.91 -2.90 -13.05
C VAL A 293 36.62 -3.33 -14.36
N PRO A 294 37.53 -4.31 -14.34
CA PRO A 294 38.06 -4.91 -15.53
C PRO A 294 36.95 -5.52 -16.40
N GLU A 295 36.93 -5.24 -17.68
CA GLU A 295 35.93 -5.81 -18.60
C GLU A 295 36.11 -7.33 -18.77
N ARG A 296 37.38 -7.81 -18.77
CA ARG A 296 37.70 -9.22 -18.96
C ARG A 296 38.74 -9.68 -17.94
N LEU A 297 38.54 -10.88 -17.43
CA LEU A 297 39.46 -11.58 -16.56
C LEU A 297 39.71 -13.00 -17.12
N ALA A 298 40.90 -13.50 -16.92
CA ALA A 298 41.24 -14.91 -17.17
C ALA A 298 41.82 -15.48 -15.89
N MET A 299 41.31 -16.63 -15.45
CA MET A 299 41.69 -17.27 -14.20
C MET A 299 41.74 -18.77 -14.42
N ASP A 300 42.53 -19.48 -13.61
CA ASP A 300 42.42 -20.92 -13.51
C ASP A 300 41.36 -21.35 -12.45
N THR A 301 40.94 -22.58 -12.53
CA THR A 301 39.96 -23.15 -11.54
C THR A 301 40.50 -22.99 -10.13
N ALA A 302 39.65 -22.50 -9.18
CA ALA A 302 39.99 -22.23 -7.79
C ALA A 302 41.16 -21.25 -7.58
N GLU A 303 41.60 -20.53 -8.59
CA GLU A 303 42.63 -19.48 -8.48
C GLU A 303 42.04 -18.26 -7.77
N THR A 304 42.83 -17.63 -6.89
CA THR A 304 42.51 -16.33 -6.32
C THR A 304 43.34 -15.23 -6.96
N VAL A 305 42.65 -14.25 -7.55
CA VAL A 305 43.27 -13.11 -8.21
C VAL A 305 42.85 -11.81 -7.54
N GLU A 306 43.81 -10.90 -7.31
CA GLU A 306 43.54 -9.55 -6.82
C GLU A 306 42.96 -8.68 -7.95
N VAL A 307 41.70 -8.31 -7.86
CA VAL A 307 40.98 -7.52 -8.86
C VAL A 307 40.83 -6.08 -8.38
N PRO A 308 41.29 -5.06 -9.10
CA PRO A 308 41.03 -3.67 -8.74
C PRO A 308 39.61 -3.27 -9.10
N VAL A 309 38.87 -2.82 -8.10
CA VAL A 309 37.48 -2.33 -8.23
C VAL A 309 37.42 -0.91 -7.68
N THR A 310 37.08 0.05 -8.55
CA THR A 310 36.86 1.43 -8.12
C THR A 310 35.36 1.69 -7.96
N LEU A 311 34.99 2.14 -6.78
CA LEU A 311 33.60 2.47 -6.41
C LEU A 311 33.49 3.98 -6.23
N THR A 312 32.41 4.57 -6.77
CA THR A 312 32.07 5.97 -6.52
C THR A 312 30.66 6.05 -5.94
N ASN A 313 30.52 6.66 -4.77
CA ASN A 313 29.23 6.88 -4.14
C ASN A 313 28.49 8.00 -4.87
N ARG A 314 27.46 7.65 -5.66
CA ARG A 314 26.54 8.59 -6.32
C ARG A 314 25.23 8.74 -5.58
N GLY A 315 25.07 8.00 -4.47
CA GLY A 315 23.88 8.03 -3.64
C GLY A 315 23.81 9.24 -2.71
N GLU A 316 22.80 9.25 -1.85
CA GLU A 316 22.48 10.38 -0.97
C GLU A 316 22.90 10.13 0.49
N PHE A 317 23.49 8.97 0.83
CA PHE A 317 23.97 8.66 2.18
C PHE A 317 25.41 8.15 2.16
N THR A 318 26.11 8.32 3.29
CA THR A 318 27.46 7.80 3.49
C THR A 318 27.44 6.28 3.61
N TRP A 319 28.23 5.58 2.81
CA TRP A 319 28.41 4.14 2.93
C TRP A 319 29.31 3.85 4.12
N GLN A 320 28.75 3.22 5.13
CA GLN A 320 29.50 2.87 6.35
C GLN A 320 30.23 1.55 6.14
N SER A 321 31.52 1.50 6.50
CA SER A 321 32.29 0.25 6.52
C SER A 321 31.98 -0.59 7.76
N ILE A 322 31.66 0.07 8.87
CA ILE A 322 31.34 -0.53 10.17
C ILE A 322 30.15 0.24 10.76
N GLY A 323 29.31 -0.41 11.56
CA GLY A 323 28.19 0.26 12.24
C GLY A 323 26.90 -0.55 12.20
N GLN A 324 25.77 0.15 12.36
CA GLN A 324 24.45 -0.50 12.36
C GLN A 324 24.03 -0.97 10.98
N HIS A 325 24.52 -0.32 9.93
CA HIS A 325 24.11 -0.56 8.55
C HIS A 325 25.32 -0.59 7.61
N PRO A 326 26.24 -1.57 7.80
CA PRO A 326 27.45 -1.65 7.00
C PRO A 326 27.14 -1.97 5.53
N VAL A 327 27.95 -1.41 4.64
CA VAL A 327 27.89 -1.67 3.21
C VAL A 327 29.12 -2.50 2.82
N PHE A 328 28.88 -3.55 2.04
CA PHE A 328 29.92 -4.42 1.49
C PHE A 328 29.91 -4.36 -0.03
N LEU A 329 31.07 -4.45 -0.65
CA LEU A 329 31.17 -4.86 -2.03
C LEU A 329 30.81 -6.35 -2.10
N ALA A 330 30.03 -6.76 -3.09
CA ALA A 330 29.64 -8.14 -3.27
C ALA A 330 29.83 -8.57 -4.73
N GLY A 331 30.13 -9.85 -4.93
CA GLY A 331 30.22 -10.47 -6.25
C GLY A 331 29.17 -11.57 -6.40
N ARG A 332 28.69 -11.78 -7.63
CA ARG A 332 27.83 -12.90 -8.00
C ARG A 332 28.36 -13.55 -9.27
N TRP A 333 28.57 -14.84 -9.24
CA TRP A 333 29.02 -15.60 -10.40
C TRP A 333 27.81 -16.09 -11.20
N VAL A 334 27.76 -15.78 -12.48
CA VAL A 334 26.71 -16.20 -13.42
C VAL A 334 27.37 -16.98 -14.55
N GLN A 335 26.94 -18.22 -14.78
CA GLN A 335 27.45 -19.01 -15.90
C GLN A 335 26.74 -18.62 -17.19
N VAL A 336 27.49 -18.17 -18.22
CA VAL A 336 26.92 -17.62 -19.45
C VAL A 336 26.08 -18.67 -20.23
N THR A 337 26.45 -19.95 -20.20
CA THR A 337 25.77 -21.01 -20.94
C THR A 337 24.43 -21.45 -20.34
N SER A 338 24.21 -21.24 -19.06
CA SER A 338 23.00 -21.69 -18.36
C SER A 338 22.19 -20.56 -17.74
N GLU A 339 22.71 -19.35 -17.75
CA GLU A 339 22.15 -18.16 -17.06
C GLU A 339 21.88 -18.43 -15.56
N GLN A 340 22.59 -19.39 -14.97
CA GLN A 340 22.42 -19.79 -13.60
C GLN A 340 23.42 -19.10 -12.70
N GLU A 341 22.93 -18.55 -11.58
CA GLU A 341 23.78 -17.93 -10.56
C GLU A 341 24.33 -18.99 -9.60
N TRP A 342 25.62 -18.88 -9.25
CA TRP A 342 26.22 -19.70 -8.21
C TRP A 342 25.89 -19.12 -6.83
N VAL A 343 25.64 -19.98 -5.86
CA VAL A 343 25.20 -19.58 -4.51
C VAL A 343 26.28 -18.83 -3.74
N GLU A 344 27.55 -19.01 -4.07
CA GLU A 344 28.62 -18.25 -3.43
C GLU A 344 28.56 -16.77 -3.83
N ARG A 345 28.25 -15.95 -2.85
CA ARG A 345 28.17 -14.49 -2.96
C ARG A 345 29.28 -13.88 -2.09
N PRO A 346 30.53 -13.86 -2.56
CA PRO A 346 31.62 -13.29 -1.79
C PRO A 346 31.35 -11.83 -1.45
N ARG A 347 31.74 -11.42 -0.26
CA ARG A 347 31.55 -10.07 0.26
C ARG A 347 32.85 -9.53 0.79
N TRP A 348 33.13 -8.30 0.44
CA TRP A 348 34.34 -7.60 0.84
C TRP A 348 33.99 -6.32 1.58
N PRO A 349 34.51 -6.12 2.81
CA PRO A 349 34.25 -4.90 3.56
C PRO A 349 34.86 -3.70 2.86
N LEU A 350 34.20 -2.54 2.95
CA LEU A 350 34.80 -1.29 2.50
C LEU A 350 35.97 -0.94 3.43
N ALA A 351 37.09 -0.46 2.87
CA ALA A 351 38.27 -0.09 3.65
C ALA A 351 38.04 1.13 4.56
N GLN A 352 37.08 1.97 4.19
CA GLN A 352 36.71 3.22 4.89
C GLN A 352 35.27 3.59 4.60
N GLU A 353 34.74 4.57 5.31
CA GLU A 353 33.48 5.21 4.97
C GLU A 353 33.64 5.98 3.65
N ILE A 354 32.60 5.97 2.80
CA ILE A 354 32.59 6.65 1.50
C ILE A 354 31.42 7.64 1.47
N MET A 355 31.74 8.94 1.54
CA MET A 355 30.72 10.00 1.48
C MET A 355 30.16 10.15 0.05
N PRO A 356 28.94 10.72 -0.10
CA PRO A 356 28.40 11.09 -1.41
C PRO A 356 29.41 11.88 -2.26
N GLY A 357 29.66 11.42 -3.48
CA GLY A 357 30.63 11.99 -4.41
C GLY A 357 32.07 11.48 -4.29
N GLU A 358 32.42 10.75 -3.23
CA GLU A 358 33.74 10.18 -3.04
C GLU A 358 33.94 8.86 -3.79
N SER A 359 35.19 8.55 -4.10
CA SER A 359 35.61 7.32 -4.78
C SER A 359 36.68 6.59 -3.95
N VAL A 360 36.65 5.27 -3.99
CA VAL A 360 37.69 4.41 -3.41
C VAL A 360 38.04 3.28 -4.38
N THR A 361 39.28 2.91 -4.43
CA THR A 361 39.73 1.70 -5.16
C THR A 361 40.12 0.62 -4.17
N LEU A 362 39.48 -0.53 -4.32
CA LEU A 362 39.72 -1.73 -3.52
C LEU A 362 40.48 -2.74 -4.38
N LEU A 363 41.47 -3.41 -3.81
CA LEU A 363 42.03 -4.64 -4.36
C LEU A 363 41.28 -5.81 -3.71
N VAL A 364 40.57 -6.56 -4.51
CA VAL A 364 39.58 -7.53 -4.05
C VAL A 364 40.05 -8.93 -4.40
N PRO A 365 40.30 -9.82 -3.41
CA PRO A 365 40.65 -11.20 -3.68
C PRO A 365 39.41 -11.96 -4.19
N VAL A 366 39.42 -12.26 -5.48
CA VAL A 366 38.35 -12.99 -6.16
C VAL A 366 38.81 -14.43 -6.38
N GLU A 367 38.06 -15.37 -5.83
CA GLU A 367 38.28 -16.81 -6.03
C GLU A 367 37.43 -17.29 -7.21
N ALA A 368 38.07 -18.00 -8.15
CA ALA A 368 37.42 -18.57 -9.30
C ALA A 368 36.59 -19.80 -8.96
N PRO A 369 35.43 -20.02 -9.61
CA PRO A 369 34.70 -21.27 -9.53
C PRO A 369 35.56 -22.48 -9.88
N GLN A 370 35.24 -23.63 -9.25
CA GLN A 370 35.96 -24.90 -9.50
C GLN A 370 35.66 -25.48 -10.89
N LYS A 371 34.62 -25.04 -11.56
CA LYS A 371 34.22 -25.53 -12.87
C LYS A 371 34.67 -24.60 -13.97
N ARG A 372 35.39 -25.14 -14.98
CA ARG A 372 35.79 -24.37 -16.16
C ARG A 372 34.59 -23.87 -16.97
N GLY A 373 34.72 -22.75 -17.63
CA GLY A 373 33.70 -22.19 -18.50
C GLY A 373 33.78 -20.67 -18.64
N GLU A 374 32.81 -20.13 -19.36
CA GLU A 374 32.62 -18.70 -19.47
C GLU A 374 31.63 -18.23 -18.40
N TYR A 375 32.05 -17.23 -17.66
CA TYR A 375 31.29 -16.66 -16.54
C TYR A 375 31.18 -15.14 -16.69
N LYS A 376 30.14 -14.61 -16.06
CA LYS A 376 29.96 -13.19 -15.79
C LYS A 376 30.06 -13.00 -14.29
N LEU A 377 31.05 -12.24 -13.81
CA LEU A 377 31.12 -11.81 -12.41
C LEU A 377 30.39 -10.48 -12.30
N VAL A 378 29.23 -10.50 -11.66
CA VAL A 378 28.40 -9.30 -11.44
C VAL A 378 28.81 -8.66 -10.12
N TRP A 379 29.19 -7.38 -10.21
CA TRP A 379 29.59 -6.56 -9.08
C TRP A 379 28.41 -5.71 -8.60
N ASP A 380 28.17 -5.73 -7.31
CA ASP A 380 27.12 -4.95 -6.68
C ASP A 380 27.52 -4.55 -5.25
N LEU A 381 26.75 -3.70 -4.62
CA LEU A 381 26.87 -3.36 -3.22
C LEU A 381 25.69 -3.94 -2.44
N ILE A 382 25.97 -4.37 -1.21
CA ILE A 382 24.92 -4.88 -0.31
C ILE A 382 24.98 -4.17 1.04
N GLN A 383 23.86 -3.72 1.52
CA GLN A 383 23.72 -3.12 2.85
C GLN A 383 22.97 -4.06 3.79
N ASN A 384 23.49 -4.23 5.03
CA ASN A 384 22.90 -5.10 6.05
C ASN A 384 22.70 -6.56 5.61
N ASP A 385 23.53 -7.07 4.71
CA ASP A 385 23.39 -8.41 4.15
C ASP A 385 22.02 -8.71 3.51
N ARG A 386 21.24 -7.68 3.18
CA ARG A 386 19.88 -7.81 2.70
C ARG A 386 19.56 -6.94 1.50
N ILE A 387 19.98 -5.68 1.48
CA ILE A 387 19.57 -4.71 0.48
C ILE A 387 20.66 -4.58 -0.59
N TRP A 388 20.40 -5.14 -1.74
CA TRP A 388 21.26 -4.99 -2.91
C TRP A 388 21.04 -3.65 -3.58
N PHE A 389 22.10 -2.94 -3.88
CA PHE A 389 22.01 -1.63 -4.56
C PHE A 389 21.38 -1.76 -5.92
N GLY A 390 21.74 -2.81 -6.68
CA GLY A 390 21.15 -3.09 -7.97
C GLY A 390 19.63 -3.28 -7.94
N THR A 391 19.07 -3.92 -6.90
CA THR A 391 17.60 -4.05 -6.77
C THR A 391 16.89 -2.72 -6.55
N LYS A 392 17.59 -1.71 -6.01
CA LYS A 392 17.03 -0.38 -5.74
C LYS A 392 17.26 0.59 -6.89
N SER A 393 18.46 0.58 -7.48
CA SER A 393 18.89 1.56 -8.49
C SER A 393 18.80 1.04 -9.94
N GLY A 394 18.72 -0.28 -10.13
CA GLY A 394 18.85 -0.91 -11.44
C GLY A 394 20.29 -0.91 -11.98
N VAL A 395 21.30 -0.56 -11.17
CA VAL A 395 22.69 -0.41 -11.59
C VAL A 395 23.58 -1.45 -10.94
N SER A 396 24.29 -2.20 -11.75
CA SER A 396 25.40 -3.10 -11.36
C SER A 396 26.47 -3.09 -12.46
N ALA A 397 27.64 -3.61 -12.18
CA ALA A 397 28.69 -3.79 -13.18
C ALA A 397 29.00 -5.26 -13.39
N SER A 398 29.68 -5.61 -14.46
CA SER A 398 30.08 -6.99 -14.68
C SER A 398 31.42 -7.12 -15.40
N SER A 399 32.14 -8.20 -15.09
CA SER A 399 33.36 -8.63 -15.79
C SER A 399 33.08 -9.96 -16.47
N HIS A 400 33.48 -10.09 -17.72
CA HIS A 400 33.53 -11.39 -18.41
C HIS A 400 34.75 -12.17 -17.94
N VAL A 401 34.52 -13.41 -17.46
CA VAL A 401 35.63 -14.23 -16.89
C VAL A 401 35.69 -15.57 -17.61
N THR A 402 36.84 -15.85 -18.19
CA THR A 402 37.16 -17.14 -18.80
C THR A 402 37.92 -17.97 -17.75
N ILE A 403 37.36 -19.09 -17.31
CA ILE A 403 38.00 -19.99 -16.38
C ILE A 403 38.58 -21.19 -17.14
N THR A 404 39.91 -21.31 -17.04
CA THR A 404 40.70 -22.40 -17.63
C THR A 404 41.23 -23.32 -16.52
N GLY A 405 41.96 -24.38 -16.89
CA GLY A 405 42.56 -25.35 -15.97
C GLY A 405 42.02 -26.77 -16.14
N GLN A 406 42.69 -27.75 -15.52
CA GLN A 406 42.26 -29.15 -15.53
C GLN A 406 41.10 -29.29 -14.53
N ALA A 407 39.95 -29.79 -14.97
CA ALA A 407 38.91 -30.22 -14.09
C ALA A 407 39.49 -31.38 -13.23
N GLU A 408 39.61 -31.19 -11.92
CA GLU A 408 39.78 -32.34 -11.06
C GLU A 408 38.61 -33.28 -11.26
N THR A 409 38.90 -34.57 -11.44
CA THR A 409 37.95 -35.67 -11.59
C THR A 409 36.91 -35.55 -10.48
N GLU A 410 35.65 -35.53 -10.86
CA GLU A 410 34.52 -35.53 -9.92
C GLU A 410 34.81 -36.48 -8.76
N PRO A 411 34.84 -36.02 -7.51
CA PRO A 411 34.65 -36.94 -6.40
C PRO A 411 33.18 -37.35 -6.44
N ASP A 412 32.94 -38.65 -6.57
CA ASP A 412 31.68 -39.31 -6.24
C ASP A 412 31.37 -39.05 -4.74
N SER A 413 30.87 -37.91 -4.46
CA SER A 413 30.22 -37.60 -3.18
C SER A 413 28.99 -36.80 -3.50
N GLU A 414 27.88 -37.20 -2.95
CA GLU A 414 26.70 -36.40 -2.71
C GLU A 414 27.10 -35.08 -2.01
N SER A 415 27.86 -34.22 -2.70
CA SER A 415 28.05 -32.86 -2.25
C SER A 415 26.73 -32.17 -2.53
N GLU A 416 26.16 -31.59 -1.50
CA GLU A 416 24.98 -30.73 -1.50
C GLU A 416 24.83 -30.03 -2.85
N ALA A 417 23.72 -30.36 -3.54
CA ALA A 417 23.41 -29.73 -4.83
C ALA A 417 23.44 -28.23 -4.60
N ILE A 418 24.46 -27.55 -5.17
CA ILE A 418 24.53 -26.10 -5.17
C ILE A 418 23.24 -25.67 -5.85
N GLU A 419 22.38 -25.04 -5.10
CA GLU A 419 21.08 -24.56 -5.58
C GLU A 419 21.36 -23.46 -6.61
N LEU A 420 21.25 -23.80 -7.87
CA LEU A 420 21.42 -22.87 -8.97
C LEU A 420 20.19 -21.99 -9.00
N VAL A 421 20.35 -20.73 -8.63
CA VAL A 421 19.29 -19.72 -8.71
C VAL A 421 19.37 -19.07 -10.08
N GLU A 422 18.24 -18.90 -10.76
CA GLU A 422 18.20 -18.12 -12.01
C GLU A 422 18.80 -16.74 -11.76
N ALA A 423 19.69 -16.33 -12.66
CA ALA A 423 20.30 -15.00 -12.60
C ALA A 423 19.18 -13.97 -12.84
N THR A 424 18.68 -13.39 -11.76
CA THR A 424 17.71 -12.32 -11.86
C THR A 424 18.42 -11.05 -12.35
N ASP A 425 18.19 -10.67 -13.60
CA ASP A 425 18.42 -9.30 -14.02
C ASP A 425 17.53 -8.40 -13.14
N TYR A 426 18.11 -7.32 -12.63
CA TYR A 426 17.34 -6.39 -11.81
C TYR A 426 16.25 -5.75 -12.65
N LEU A 427 15.02 -5.78 -12.14
CA LEU A 427 13.94 -5.02 -12.76
C LEU A 427 14.35 -3.54 -12.83
N PRO A 428 13.99 -2.85 -13.92
CA PRO A 428 14.22 -1.42 -14.01
C PRO A 428 13.61 -0.68 -12.80
N PRO A 429 14.25 0.40 -12.33
CA PRO A 429 13.71 1.15 -11.20
C PRO A 429 12.31 1.69 -11.52
N ILE A 430 11.46 1.72 -10.51
CA ILE A 430 10.07 2.18 -10.65
C ILE A 430 10.08 3.63 -11.15
N PRO A 431 9.40 3.95 -12.28
CA PRO A 431 9.37 5.29 -12.83
C PRO A 431 8.73 6.30 -11.87
N GLY A 432 9.23 7.52 -11.86
CA GLY A 432 8.61 8.61 -11.11
C GLY A 432 7.18 8.90 -11.56
N ARG A 433 6.35 9.44 -10.66
CA ARG A 433 4.92 9.71 -10.91
C ARG A 433 4.67 10.51 -12.19
N LEU A 434 5.48 11.53 -12.47
CA LEU A 434 5.30 12.35 -13.69
C LEU A 434 5.48 11.52 -14.97
N THR A 435 6.40 10.57 -14.98
CA THR A 435 6.59 9.64 -16.10
C THR A 435 5.36 8.73 -16.25
N LEU A 436 4.89 8.12 -15.16
CA LEU A 436 3.67 7.30 -15.16
C LEU A 436 2.44 8.09 -15.63
N TRP A 437 2.29 9.34 -15.22
CA TRP A 437 1.18 10.20 -15.66
C TRP A 437 1.26 10.57 -17.14
N ARG A 438 2.48 10.76 -17.67
CA ARG A 438 2.69 10.98 -19.11
C ARG A 438 2.27 9.75 -19.92
N ILE A 439 2.66 8.55 -19.49
CA ILE A 439 2.27 7.29 -20.13
C ILE A 439 0.74 7.10 -20.05
N ALA A 440 0.15 7.34 -18.89
CA ALA A 440 -1.31 7.28 -18.72
C ALA A 440 -2.04 8.26 -19.64
N TRP A 441 -1.50 9.46 -19.82
CA TRP A 441 -2.05 10.45 -20.75
C TRP A 441 -1.95 9.99 -22.21
N GLN A 442 -0.84 9.38 -22.63
CA GLN A 442 -0.70 8.80 -23.96
C GLN A 442 -1.72 7.68 -24.19
N ALA A 443 -1.84 6.75 -23.25
CA ALA A 443 -2.86 5.69 -23.32
C ALA A 443 -4.29 6.23 -23.38
N LEU A 444 -4.59 7.32 -22.67
CA LEU A 444 -5.89 8.01 -22.75
C LEU A 444 -6.12 8.65 -24.11
N GLN A 445 -5.10 9.23 -24.75
CA GLN A 445 -5.22 9.80 -26.10
C GLN A 445 -5.53 8.73 -27.16
N GLU A 446 -4.97 7.52 -27.00
CA GLU A 446 -5.28 6.38 -27.89
C GLU A 446 -6.71 5.85 -27.69
N ARG A 447 -7.23 5.91 -26.45
CA ARG A 447 -8.55 5.39 -26.07
C ARG A 447 -9.38 6.37 -25.25
N PRO A 448 -9.73 7.56 -25.83
CA PRO A 448 -10.26 8.68 -25.05
C PRO A 448 -11.64 8.43 -24.44
N TRP A 449 -12.46 7.58 -25.01
CA TRP A 449 -13.86 7.42 -24.59
C TRP A 449 -14.09 6.36 -23.54
N LEU A 450 -13.48 5.17 -23.69
CA LEU A 450 -13.71 4.01 -22.83
C LEU A 450 -12.45 3.48 -22.15
N GLY A 451 -11.29 4.12 -22.40
CA GLY A 451 -10.03 3.75 -21.78
C GLY A 451 -9.49 2.38 -22.15
N ILE A 452 -8.58 1.89 -21.34
CA ILE A 452 -7.85 0.63 -21.56
C ILE A 452 -8.40 -0.55 -20.74
N GLY A 453 -9.38 -0.32 -19.87
CA GLY A 453 -9.90 -1.29 -18.91
C GLY A 453 -9.24 -1.15 -17.53
N LEU A 454 -10.01 -1.45 -16.47
CA LEU A 454 -9.57 -1.32 -15.08
C LEU A 454 -8.41 -2.27 -14.79
N ASP A 455 -7.40 -1.79 -14.04
CA ASP A 455 -6.21 -2.54 -13.62
C ASP A 455 -5.25 -2.95 -14.77
N ASN A 456 -5.48 -2.49 -15.98
CA ASN A 456 -4.60 -2.86 -17.11
C ASN A 456 -3.36 -1.96 -17.21
N PHE A 457 -3.37 -0.74 -16.66
CA PHE A 457 -2.24 0.19 -16.77
C PHE A 457 -0.93 -0.41 -16.28
N ARG A 458 -0.93 -1.04 -15.11
CA ARG A 458 0.25 -1.67 -14.51
C ARG A 458 0.86 -2.78 -15.37
N LEU A 459 0.06 -3.41 -16.22
CA LEU A 459 0.47 -4.51 -17.09
C LEU A 459 0.96 -4.05 -18.48
N ILE A 460 0.89 -2.74 -18.77
CA ILE A 460 1.28 -2.22 -20.07
C ILE A 460 2.27 -1.05 -20.03
N TYR A 461 2.44 -0.36 -18.88
CA TYR A 461 3.25 0.86 -18.82
C TYR A 461 4.73 0.63 -19.18
N GLY A 462 5.29 -0.54 -18.87
CA GLY A 462 6.68 -0.87 -19.17
C GLY A 462 6.97 -0.93 -20.67
N ARG A 463 5.99 -1.32 -21.48
CA ARG A 463 6.13 -1.31 -22.95
C ARG A 463 6.34 0.11 -23.50
N ALA A 464 5.76 1.13 -22.86
CA ALA A 464 5.98 2.52 -23.26
C ALA A 464 7.36 3.06 -22.88
N LEU A 465 8.15 2.29 -22.14
CA LEU A 465 9.53 2.57 -21.74
C LEU A 465 10.53 1.59 -22.36
N ASP A 466 10.06 0.75 -23.29
CA ASP A 466 10.86 -0.30 -23.94
C ASP A 466 11.49 -1.29 -22.93
N TYR A 467 10.82 -1.54 -21.80
CA TYR A 467 11.25 -2.53 -20.83
C TYR A 467 10.84 -3.93 -21.28
N GLU A 468 11.74 -4.90 -21.19
CA GLU A 468 11.43 -6.32 -21.42
C GLU A 468 10.64 -6.89 -20.24
N GLU A 469 11.05 -6.56 -19.01
CA GLU A 469 10.38 -6.90 -17.77
C GLU A 469 10.25 -5.66 -16.88
N TRP A 470 9.19 -5.59 -16.08
CA TRP A 470 8.94 -4.47 -15.16
C TRP A 470 8.07 -4.89 -13.98
N ASP A 471 8.08 -4.07 -12.92
CA ASP A 471 7.23 -4.26 -11.76
C ASP A 471 5.75 -4.06 -12.11
N THR A 472 5.01 -5.15 -12.24
CA THR A 472 3.59 -5.16 -12.58
C THR A 472 2.67 -4.79 -11.41
N THR A 473 3.20 -4.36 -10.27
CA THR A 473 2.42 -3.84 -9.14
C THR A 473 2.24 -2.33 -9.19
N VAL A 474 2.97 -1.64 -10.09
CA VAL A 474 3.00 -0.19 -10.20
C VAL A 474 1.84 0.36 -11.03
N HIS A 475 1.01 1.20 -10.41
CA HIS A 475 -0.09 1.94 -11.03
C HIS A 475 0.32 3.38 -11.37
N THR A 476 -0.64 4.18 -11.83
CA THR A 476 -0.41 5.62 -12.05
C THR A 476 -0.08 6.37 -10.76
N ASN A 477 -0.24 5.75 -9.58
CA ASN A 477 -0.10 6.39 -8.27
C ASN A 477 -0.95 7.68 -8.17
N ASN A 478 -2.13 7.66 -8.78
CA ASN A 478 -3.14 8.72 -8.69
C ASN A 478 -4.51 8.13 -9.04
N TRP A 479 -5.43 8.13 -8.08
CA TRP A 479 -6.76 7.55 -8.26
C TRP A 479 -7.55 8.17 -9.43
N TYR A 480 -7.44 9.47 -9.60
CA TYR A 480 -8.21 10.18 -10.63
C TYR A 480 -7.67 9.89 -12.04
N ILE A 481 -6.34 9.86 -12.19
CA ILE A 481 -5.67 9.52 -13.46
C ILE A 481 -5.91 8.04 -13.78
N GLU A 482 -5.79 7.15 -12.80
CA GLU A 482 -6.09 5.72 -12.97
C GLU A 482 -7.53 5.50 -13.44
N THR A 483 -8.50 6.24 -12.86
CA THR A 483 -9.90 6.20 -13.28
C THR A 483 -10.05 6.67 -14.73
N LEU A 484 -9.40 7.79 -15.11
CA LEU A 484 -9.47 8.33 -16.45
C LEU A 484 -8.87 7.38 -17.50
N VAL A 485 -7.70 6.83 -17.24
CA VAL A 485 -7.04 5.92 -18.19
C VAL A 485 -7.77 4.58 -18.30
N SER A 486 -8.33 4.09 -17.17
CA SER A 486 -9.09 2.84 -17.14
C SER A 486 -10.41 2.90 -17.88
N PHE A 487 -11.17 4.01 -17.74
CA PHE A 487 -12.53 4.12 -18.23
C PHE A 487 -12.71 5.14 -19.37
N GLY A 488 -11.70 5.92 -19.69
CA GLY A 488 -11.79 7.05 -20.61
C GLY A 488 -12.67 8.18 -20.08
N LEU A 489 -12.86 9.22 -20.88
CA LEU A 489 -13.63 10.40 -20.48
C LEU A 489 -15.11 10.09 -20.24
N ALA A 490 -15.76 9.37 -21.18
CA ALA A 490 -17.17 9.04 -21.07
C ALA A 490 -17.44 8.03 -19.95
N GLY A 491 -16.56 7.03 -19.79
CA GLY A 491 -16.69 6.01 -18.76
C GLY A 491 -16.44 6.53 -17.35
N SER A 492 -15.56 7.51 -17.18
CA SER A 492 -15.25 8.09 -15.86
C SER A 492 -16.34 9.01 -15.34
N LEU A 493 -17.18 9.57 -16.22
CA LEU A 493 -18.19 10.58 -15.85
C LEU A 493 -19.17 10.11 -14.76
N PRO A 494 -19.81 8.93 -14.84
CA PRO A 494 -20.70 8.45 -13.78
C PRO A 494 -20.03 8.31 -12.43
N PHE A 495 -18.77 7.86 -12.42
CA PHE A 495 -18.01 7.71 -11.18
C PHE A 495 -17.64 9.06 -10.55
N PHE A 496 -17.13 9.99 -11.34
CA PHE A 496 -16.83 11.34 -10.83
C PHE A 496 -18.09 12.11 -10.40
N ALA A 497 -19.20 11.93 -11.11
CA ALA A 497 -20.48 12.48 -10.66
C ALA A 497 -20.92 11.87 -9.32
N TRP A 498 -20.72 10.57 -9.14
CA TRP A 498 -21.00 9.88 -7.88
C TRP A 498 -20.11 10.39 -6.73
N LEU A 499 -18.78 10.55 -6.97
CA LEU A 499 -17.86 11.15 -5.99
C LEU A 499 -18.25 12.59 -5.64
N ALA A 500 -18.65 13.39 -6.65
CA ALA A 500 -19.11 14.76 -6.41
C ALA A 500 -20.39 14.80 -5.56
N LEU A 501 -21.34 13.89 -5.80
CA LEU A 501 -22.52 13.75 -4.93
C LEU A 501 -22.12 13.37 -3.50
N LEU A 502 -21.17 12.46 -3.32
CA LEU A 502 -20.66 12.10 -2.00
C LEU A 502 -20.04 13.32 -1.32
N ALA A 503 -19.16 14.04 -1.99
CA ALA A 503 -18.51 15.25 -1.46
C ALA A 503 -19.53 16.34 -1.07
N LEU A 504 -20.51 16.62 -1.94
CA LEU A 504 -21.59 17.56 -1.66
C LEU A 504 -22.41 17.14 -0.44
N ASP A 505 -22.67 15.85 -0.32
CA ASP A 505 -23.42 15.28 0.78
C ASP A 505 -22.66 15.37 2.11
N LEU A 506 -21.34 15.10 2.10
CA LEU A 506 -20.45 15.32 3.25
C LEU A 506 -20.52 16.80 3.70
N VAL A 507 -20.32 17.74 2.78
CA VAL A 507 -20.34 19.17 3.09
C VAL A 507 -21.70 19.61 3.66
N ARG A 508 -22.82 19.19 3.03
CA ARG A 508 -24.16 19.53 3.49
C ARG A 508 -24.43 19.00 4.90
N THR A 509 -24.02 17.75 5.17
CA THR A 509 -24.22 17.12 6.50
C THR A 509 -23.35 17.76 7.58
N LEU A 510 -22.08 18.05 7.28
CA LEU A 510 -21.14 18.68 8.21
C LEU A 510 -21.57 20.12 8.59
N ARG A 511 -22.33 20.80 7.71
CA ARG A 511 -22.88 22.14 7.98
C ARG A 511 -24.16 22.11 8.82
N GLN A 512 -24.74 20.94 9.10
CA GLN A 512 -25.96 20.85 9.92
C GLN A 512 -25.64 21.04 11.41
N PRO A 513 -26.49 21.73 12.17
CA PRO A 513 -26.31 21.86 13.63
C PRO A 513 -26.32 20.51 14.37
N SER A 514 -27.02 19.52 13.82
CA SER A 514 -27.19 18.17 14.39
C SER A 514 -26.06 17.20 14.03
N VAL A 515 -24.96 17.67 13.40
CA VAL A 515 -23.86 16.76 13.01
C VAL A 515 -23.28 16.03 14.22
N THR A 516 -23.21 14.72 14.11
CA THR A 516 -22.67 13.85 15.15
C THR A 516 -21.17 13.68 15.02
N LEU A 517 -20.50 13.31 16.11
CA LEU A 517 -19.07 12.99 16.10
C LEU A 517 -18.75 11.82 15.14
N TRP A 518 -19.65 10.85 15.04
CA TRP A 518 -19.52 9.72 14.12
C TRP A 518 -19.53 10.14 12.65
N GLN A 519 -20.39 11.08 12.29
CA GLN A 519 -20.41 11.66 10.94
C GLN A 519 -19.13 12.42 10.64
N VAL A 520 -18.62 13.19 11.58
CA VAL A 520 -17.34 13.89 11.44
C VAL A 520 -16.20 12.88 11.26
N ALA A 521 -16.15 11.82 12.05
CA ALA A 521 -15.11 10.80 11.96
C ALA A 521 -15.11 10.08 10.60
N ILE A 522 -16.29 9.65 10.11
CA ILE A 522 -16.40 9.02 8.78
C ILE A 522 -16.01 10.02 7.69
N ALA A 523 -16.45 11.28 7.81
CA ALA A 523 -16.14 12.31 6.83
C ALA A 523 -14.63 12.55 6.70
N ILE A 524 -13.89 12.60 7.81
CA ILE A 524 -12.42 12.71 7.78
C ILE A 524 -11.82 11.50 7.06
N GLY A 525 -12.25 10.28 7.38
CA GLY A 525 -11.78 9.07 6.71
C GLY A 525 -12.07 9.07 5.20
N LEU A 526 -13.27 9.50 4.76
CA LEU A 526 -13.61 9.59 3.34
C LEU A 526 -12.83 10.72 2.63
N VAL A 527 -12.64 11.88 3.28
CA VAL A 527 -11.82 12.97 2.75
C VAL A 527 -10.36 12.54 2.65
N ALA A 528 -9.88 11.70 3.57
CA ALA A 528 -8.53 11.12 3.47
C ALA A 528 -8.37 10.34 2.15
N TYR A 529 -9.34 9.52 1.74
CA TYR A 529 -9.31 8.86 0.43
C TYR A 529 -9.24 9.85 -0.75
N PHE A 530 -9.98 10.95 -0.68
CA PHE A 530 -9.94 11.96 -1.75
C PHE A 530 -8.60 12.67 -1.83
N VAL A 531 -8.00 12.99 -0.69
CA VAL A 531 -6.71 13.69 -0.63
C VAL A 531 -5.57 12.74 -0.99
N HIS A 532 -5.50 11.57 -0.37
CA HIS A 532 -4.45 10.60 -0.63
C HIS A 532 -4.53 10.06 -2.06
N GLY A 533 -5.73 9.94 -2.61
CA GLY A 533 -5.98 9.54 -3.99
C GLY A 533 -5.35 10.46 -5.06
N LEU A 534 -4.91 11.68 -4.71
CA LEU A 534 -4.10 12.53 -5.58
C LEU A 534 -2.66 11.99 -5.76
N LEU A 535 -2.20 11.15 -4.83
CA LEU A 535 -0.81 10.68 -4.75
C LEU A 535 -0.67 9.16 -4.77
N ASP A 536 -1.78 8.42 -4.70
CA ASP A 536 -1.77 6.95 -4.72
C ASP A 536 -3.13 6.37 -5.20
N TYR A 537 -3.18 5.03 -5.42
CA TYR A 537 -4.39 4.35 -5.86
C TYR A 537 -4.69 3.13 -4.99
N PHE A 538 -5.72 3.22 -4.15
CA PHE A 538 -6.04 2.22 -3.13
C PHE A 538 -7.24 1.32 -3.44
N LEU A 539 -8.04 1.63 -4.47
CA LEU A 539 -9.26 0.87 -4.73
C LEU A 539 -9.04 -0.48 -5.41
N LEU A 540 -7.80 -0.82 -5.68
CA LEU A 540 -7.45 -2.11 -6.27
C LEU A 540 -7.19 -3.19 -5.23
N PHE A 541 -6.69 -2.80 -4.07
CA PHE A 541 -6.38 -3.70 -2.97
C PHE A 541 -7.63 -3.94 -2.13
N ASN A 542 -8.02 -5.20 -1.93
CA ASN A 542 -9.27 -5.54 -1.25
C ASN A 542 -9.42 -4.87 0.11
N ALA A 543 -8.38 -4.87 0.95
CA ALA A 543 -8.42 -4.29 2.28
C ALA A 543 -8.82 -2.81 2.27
N THR A 544 -8.15 -1.99 1.45
CA THR A 544 -8.40 -0.54 1.37
C THR A 544 -9.61 -0.19 0.52
N ALA A 545 -9.89 -0.95 -0.55
CA ALA A 545 -11.09 -0.76 -1.36
C ALA A 545 -12.37 -1.06 -0.56
N LEU A 546 -12.42 -2.19 0.13
CA LEU A 546 -13.58 -2.55 0.95
C LEU A 546 -13.73 -1.63 2.17
N LEU A 547 -12.63 -1.11 2.72
CA LEU A 547 -12.68 -0.08 3.76
C LEU A 547 -13.38 1.18 3.23
N PHE A 548 -13.02 1.66 2.04
CA PHE A 548 -13.69 2.82 1.42
C PHE A 548 -15.20 2.58 1.29
N TRP A 549 -15.59 1.46 0.69
CA TRP A 549 -17.00 1.13 0.48
C TRP A 549 -17.75 0.87 1.80
N LEU A 550 -17.09 0.32 2.81
CA LEU A 550 -17.65 0.17 4.16
C LEU A 550 -17.90 1.54 4.80
N LEU A 551 -16.96 2.49 4.72
CA LEU A 551 -17.15 3.86 5.22
C LEU A 551 -18.30 4.57 4.51
N VAL A 552 -18.42 4.42 3.20
CA VAL A 552 -19.56 4.94 2.43
C VAL A 552 -20.87 4.32 2.92
N GLY A 553 -20.90 3.01 3.12
CA GLY A 553 -22.07 2.31 3.64
C GLY A 553 -22.44 2.75 5.07
N LEU A 554 -21.46 2.93 5.95
CA LEU A 554 -21.65 3.46 7.29
C LEU A 554 -22.16 4.91 7.28
N TRP A 555 -21.66 5.73 6.35
CA TRP A 555 -22.18 7.08 6.12
C TRP A 555 -23.66 7.06 5.73
N LEU A 556 -24.02 6.23 4.76
CA LEU A 556 -25.40 6.09 4.31
C LEU A 556 -26.32 5.55 5.41
N SER A 557 -25.84 4.61 6.23
CA SER A 557 -26.63 4.03 7.31
C SER A 557 -27.05 5.07 8.35
N GLN A 558 -26.19 6.04 8.68
CA GLN A 558 -26.53 7.09 9.64
C GLN A 558 -27.70 7.96 9.20
N LYS A 559 -27.86 8.18 7.90
CA LYS A 559 -29.00 8.92 7.37
C LYS A 559 -30.32 8.16 7.54
N THR A 560 -30.29 6.85 7.32
CA THR A 560 -31.51 6.03 7.37
C THR A 560 -32.11 5.94 8.77
N TRP A 561 -31.30 5.91 9.83
CA TRP A 561 -31.83 5.82 11.20
C TRP A 561 -32.02 7.17 11.89
N MET A 562 -31.31 8.22 11.51
CA MET A 562 -31.57 9.58 12.01
C MET A 562 -32.91 10.12 11.52
N TRP A 563 -33.34 9.78 10.29
CA TRP A 563 -34.66 10.13 9.78
C TRP A 563 -35.81 9.45 10.56
N GLY A 564 -35.56 8.27 11.14
CA GLY A 564 -36.53 7.56 11.99
C GLY A 564 -36.62 8.08 13.41
N GLN A 565 -35.66 8.90 13.88
CA GLN A 565 -35.57 9.37 15.25
C GLN A 565 -35.97 10.84 15.46
N ASN A 566 -36.47 11.54 14.44
CA ASN A 566 -36.94 12.93 14.58
C ASN A 566 -38.07 13.15 15.63
N ILE A 567 -38.36 12.15 16.47
CA ILE A 567 -39.35 12.24 17.57
C ILE A 567 -38.66 12.19 18.96
N TYR A 568 -37.41 11.75 19.05
CA TYR A 568 -36.65 11.72 20.31
C TYR A 568 -35.22 12.18 20.09
N ALA A 569 -35.07 13.42 19.77
CA ALA A 569 -33.78 14.05 19.75
C ALA A 569 -33.39 14.34 21.17
N ASP A 570 -32.49 13.76 21.54
CA ASP A 570 -31.55 14.21 22.06
C ASP A 570 -30.83 15.02 22.79
N ARG A 571 -30.52 15.16 23.68
CA ARG A 571 -29.69 15.82 24.64
C ARG A 571 -28.51 14.92 25.04
N ILE A 572 -27.48 14.85 24.21
CA ILE A 572 -26.16 14.38 24.61
C ILE A 572 -25.12 15.46 24.34
#